data_622283803e77d010a092063119381650
#
_entry.id   622283803e77d010a092063119381650
#
_cell.length_a   1.000
_cell.length_b   1.000
_cell.length_c   1.000
_cell.angle_alpha   90.00
_cell.angle_beta   90.00
_cell.angle_gamma   90.00
#
_symmetry.space_group_name_H-M   'P 1'
#
loop_
_entity.id
_entity.type
_entity.pdbx_description
1 polymer ?
#
loop_
_entity_poly.entity_id
_entity_poly.type
_entity_poly.pdbx_seq_one_letter_code
_entity_poly.pdbx_strand_id
1 'polypeptide(L)'
;YFAEGGVGSGQNPLVAPGRYEDNPINKEMFQAAEFAGIDFNITGVIGPDKKINFCYAGDIHLSHEAAVEKCRLFDGAIVDEPGDMVIACGMGYPKDINLYQTAAKPMNNSVGVLKKDPNSVMIVVSECREGVGSADTDRMLHDFDNAHDREVYTRENYTIGLNVAYFLTQYAEDFHVILVSSLDADLFKKTKIHTAKDVDEAIALAKKLSGKEHPKTYIM
;
A
#
# COMPACT_ATOMS: atom_id res chain seq x y z
N TYR A 1 -4.89 -4.88 12.84
CA TYR A 1 -4.86 -4.45 11.46
C TYR A 1 -6.01 -4.99 10.62
N PHE A 2 -6.59 -6.10 10.98
CA PHE A 2 -7.83 -6.59 10.40
C PHE A 2 -9.04 -5.91 11.03
N ALA A 3 -10.14 -5.82 10.29
CA ALA A 3 -11.39 -5.33 10.83
C ALA A 3 -11.97 -6.31 11.87
N GLU A 4 -12.72 -5.80 12.83
CA GLU A 4 -13.53 -6.61 13.74
C GLU A 4 -14.61 -7.34 12.94
N GLY A 5 -14.91 -8.58 13.24
CA GLY A 5 -15.89 -9.40 12.51
C GLY A 5 -15.35 -10.75 12.03
N GLY A 6 -14.08 -11.03 12.29
CA GLY A 6 -13.46 -12.31 11.94
C GLY A 6 -13.02 -12.39 10.47
N VAL A 7 -12.81 -13.62 10.00
CA VAL A 7 -12.40 -13.88 8.62
C VAL A 7 -13.48 -13.41 7.63
N GLY A 8 -13.04 -12.78 6.55
CA GLY A 8 -13.91 -12.15 5.56
C GLY A 8 -14.19 -10.66 5.80
N SER A 9 -13.80 -10.12 6.97
CA SER A 9 -13.96 -8.69 7.26
C SER A 9 -12.83 -7.84 6.65
N GLY A 10 -11.75 -8.45 6.19
CA GLY A 10 -10.65 -7.77 5.53
C GLY A 10 -9.87 -6.81 6.43
N GLN A 11 -9.25 -5.81 5.81
CA GLN A 11 -8.48 -4.77 6.48
C GLN A 11 -9.38 -3.83 7.30
N ASN A 12 -8.91 -3.43 8.48
CA ASN A 12 -9.55 -2.37 9.24
C ASN A 12 -9.49 -1.04 8.46
N PRO A 13 -10.64 -0.43 8.12
CA PRO A 13 -10.67 0.79 7.30
C PRO A 13 -10.05 2.01 7.99
N LEU A 14 -9.83 1.94 9.30
CA LEU A 14 -9.13 2.98 10.07
C LEU A 14 -7.60 2.87 9.93
N VAL A 15 -7.08 1.75 9.44
CA VAL A 15 -5.66 1.53 9.18
C VAL A 15 -5.36 1.83 7.72
N ALA A 16 -5.11 3.10 7.42
CA ALA A 16 -4.84 3.56 6.07
C ALA A 16 -3.74 4.64 6.04
N PRO A 17 -2.97 4.75 4.94
CA PRO A 17 -2.03 5.86 4.75
C PRO A 17 -2.71 7.22 4.88
N GLY A 18 -2.04 8.18 5.51
CA GLY A 18 -2.56 9.53 5.72
C GLY A 18 -3.67 9.66 6.77
N ARG A 19 -4.18 8.56 7.30
CA ARG A 19 -5.18 8.57 8.36
C ARG A 19 -4.51 8.58 9.73
N TYR A 20 -4.61 9.69 10.43
CA TYR A 20 -4.07 9.87 11.78
C TYR A 20 -5.15 9.62 12.84
N GLU A 21 -6.32 10.25 12.66
CA GLU A 21 -7.43 10.18 13.59
C GLU A 21 -8.02 8.77 13.65
N ASP A 22 -8.30 8.31 14.84
CA ASP A 22 -8.91 7.00 15.14
C ASP A 22 -8.15 5.78 14.59
N ASN A 23 -6.94 5.97 14.06
CA ASN A 23 -6.10 4.87 13.61
C ASN A 23 -5.61 4.06 14.82
N PRO A 24 -6.00 2.78 14.96
CA PRO A 24 -5.62 1.97 16.11
C PRO A 24 -4.11 1.76 16.23
N ILE A 25 -3.38 1.70 15.12
CA ILE A 25 -1.91 1.59 15.13
C ILE A 25 -1.30 2.83 15.80
N ASN A 26 -1.81 4.00 15.48
CA ASN A 26 -1.34 5.24 16.05
C ASN A 26 -1.59 5.29 17.58
N LYS A 27 -2.77 4.83 18.00
CA LYS A 27 -3.11 4.73 19.43
C LYS A 27 -2.18 3.78 20.17
N GLU A 28 -1.90 2.60 19.60
CA GLU A 28 -0.95 1.62 20.18
C GLU A 28 0.48 2.16 20.25
N MET A 29 0.93 2.89 19.22
CA MET A 29 2.25 3.53 19.22
C MET A 29 2.39 4.54 20.36
N PHE A 30 1.36 5.38 20.60
CA PHE A 30 1.35 6.31 21.72
C PHE A 30 1.29 5.61 23.08
N GLN A 31 0.48 4.57 23.23
CA GLN A 31 0.45 3.77 24.47
C GLN A 31 1.82 3.16 24.77
N ALA A 32 2.53 2.66 23.75
CA ALA A 32 3.89 2.16 23.92
C ALA A 32 4.88 3.26 24.34
N ALA A 33 4.76 4.44 23.78
CA ALA A 33 5.58 5.59 24.13
C ALA A 33 5.31 6.09 25.56
N GLU A 34 4.05 6.15 25.96
CA GLU A 34 3.64 6.50 27.33
C GLU A 34 4.16 5.47 28.34
N PHE A 35 4.05 4.17 28.02
CA PHE A 35 4.58 3.10 28.86
C PHE A 35 6.12 3.20 29.01
N ALA A 36 6.83 3.60 27.94
CA ALA A 36 8.27 3.82 28.00
C ALA A 36 8.69 5.07 28.78
N GLY A 37 7.76 5.99 29.04
CA GLY A 37 8.02 7.23 29.81
C GLY A 37 8.90 8.22 29.04
N ILE A 38 8.44 8.68 27.88
CA ILE A 38 9.18 9.63 27.04
C ILE A 38 9.00 11.06 27.60
N ASP A 39 10.08 11.66 28.10
CA ASP A 39 10.10 13.01 28.64
C ASP A 39 10.16 14.11 27.57
N PHE A 40 10.76 13.81 26.40
CA PHE A 40 10.98 14.77 25.33
C PHE A 40 11.08 14.08 23.97
N ASN A 41 10.39 14.63 22.99
CA ASN A 41 10.38 14.11 21.60
C ASN A 41 10.89 15.15 20.61
N ILE A 42 11.55 14.68 19.56
CA ILE A 42 11.92 15.48 18.39
C ILE A 42 11.40 14.75 17.15
N THR A 43 10.54 15.42 16.38
CA THR A 43 9.94 14.89 15.15
C THR A 43 10.31 15.76 13.95
N GLY A 44 10.81 15.13 12.87
CA GLY A 44 11.17 15.82 11.64
C GLY A 44 10.20 15.50 10.51
N VAL A 45 9.86 16.48 9.69
CA VAL A 45 9.15 16.30 8.41
C VAL A 45 10.16 16.40 7.27
N ILE A 46 10.28 15.30 6.52
CA ILE A 46 11.25 15.16 5.41
C ILE A 46 10.56 15.62 4.12
N GLY A 47 11.21 16.53 3.39
CA GLY A 47 10.73 17.02 2.11
C GLY A 47 11.13 16.16 0.90
N PRO A 48 10.67 16.54 -0.30
CA PRO A 48 11.01 15.85 -1.57
C PRO A 48 12.51 15.83 -1.85
N ASP A 49 13.25 16.82 -1.35
CA ASP A 49 14.71 16.92 -1.42
C ASP A 49 15.45 15.98 -0.44
N LYS A 50 14.70 15.16 0.30
CA LYS A 50 15.18 14.23 1.34
C LYS A 50 15.89 14.90 2.52
N LYS A 51 15.64 16.20 2.73
CA LYS A 51 16.11 16.95 3.90
C LYS A 51 14.99 17.12 4.92
N ILE A 52 15.38 17.33 6.19
CA ILE A 52 14.43 17.73 7.22
C ILE A 52 14.05 19.19 6.97
N ASN A 53 12.84 19.42 6.47
CA ASN A 53 12.36 20.78 6.17
C ASN A 53 11.66 21.43 7.35
N PHE A 54 11.11 20.65 8.25
CA PHE A 54 10.47 21.12 9.49
C PHE A 54 10.86 20.19 10.64
N CYS A 55 10.96 20.77 11.81
CA CYS A 55 11.27 20.03 13.04
C CYS A 55 10.41 20.58 14.19
N TYR A 56 9.80 19.67 14.93
CA TYR A 56 9.00 19.95 16.11
C TYR A 56 9.58 19.20 17.30
N ALA A 57 9.57 19.85 18.47
CA ALA A 57 10.17 19.29 19.68
C ALA A 57 9.35 19.61 20.90
N GLY A 58 9.35 18.73 21.88
CA GLY A 58 8.65 18.90 23.16
C GLY A 58 7.85 17.66 23.56
N ASP A 59 6.63 17.88 24.04
CA ASP A 59 5.69 16.80 24.36
C ASP A 59 5.45 15.89 23.15
N ILE A 60 5.38 14.58 23.38
CA ILE A 60 5.31 13.59 22.31
C ILE A 60 4.03 13.72 21.46
N HIS A 61 2.89 13.98 22.08
CA HIS A 61 1.62 14.13 21.37
C HIS A 61 1.60 15.42 20.56
N LEU A 62 1.93 16.55 21.21
CA LEU A 62 1.87 17.87 20.58
C LEU A 62 2.88 18.02 19.43
N SER A 63 4.11 17.53 19.61
CA SER A 63 5.14 17.61 18.56
C SER A 63 4.82 16.71 17.38
N HIS A 64 4.25 15.52 17.64
CA HIS A 64 3.85 14.60 16.58
C HIS A 64 2.64 15.12 15.80
N GLU A 65 1.61 15.62 16.49
CA GLU A 65 0.42 16.20 15.87
C GLU A 65 0.77 17.38 14.96
N ALA A 66 1.61 18.31 15.44
CA ALA A 66 2.10 19.44 14.64
C ALA A 66 2.89 18.96 13.39
N ALA A 67 3.68 17.89 13.52
CA ALA A 67 4.40 17.30 12.39
C ALA A 67 3.44 16.65 11.40
N VAL A 68 2.39 15.93 11.84
CA VAL A 68 1.36 15.33 10.99
C VAL A 68 0.59 16.39 10.21
N GLU A 69 0.14 17.46 10.85
CA GLU A 69 -0.53 18.58 10.18
C GLU A 69 0.38 19.20 9.10
N LYS A 70 1.66 19.37 9.42
CA LYS A 70 2.62 19.92 8.47
C LYS A 70 2.88 18.97 7.31
N CYS A 71 2.98 17.68 7.58
CA CYS A 71 3.13 16.64 6.55
C CYS A 71 1.92 16.64 5.59
N ARG A 72 0.71 16.73 6.11
CA ARG A 72 -0.52 16.83 5.30
C ARG A 72 -0.52 18.03 4.36
N LEU A 73 -0.06 19.17 4.84
CA LEU A 73 0.02 20.40 4.03
C LEU A 73 1.12 20.34 2.97
N PHE A 74 2.18 19.56 3.23
CA PHE A 74 3.39 19.56 2.40
C PHE A 74 3.40 18.41 1.39
N ASP A 75 2.97 17.22 1.81
CA ASP A 75 2.98 15.98 1.01
C ASP A 75 1.58 15.51 0.63
N GLY A 76 0.54 16.08 1.24
CA GLY A 76 -0.84 15.71 0.99
C GLY A 76 -1.31 16.19 -0.37
N ALA A 77 -1.88 15.30 -1.18
CA ALA A 77 -2.59 15.63 -2.40
C ALA A 77 -4.10 15.49 -2.18
N ILE A 78 -4.84 16.55 -2.48
CA ILE A 78 -6.30 16.51 -2.44
C ILE A 78 -6.80 15.91 -3.76
N VAL A 79 -7.56 14.84 -3.66
CA VAL A 79 -8.22 14.21 -4.79
C VAL A 79 -9.71 14.51 -4.71
N ASP A 80 -10.18 15.43 -5.56
CA ASP A 80 -11.59 15.86 -5.55
C ASP A 80 -12.56 14.73 -5.93
N GLU A 81 -12.15 13.91 -6.88
CA GLU A 81 -12.94 12.76 -7.33
C GLU A 81 -12.04 11.55 -7.58
N PRO A 82 -12.35 10.38 -7.03
CA PRO A 82 -11.60 9.16 -7.31
C PRO A 82 -11.50 8.83 -8.81
N GLY A 83 -10.38 8.25 -9.21
CA GLY A 83 -10.11 7.85 -10.58
C GLY A 83 -10.60 6.45 -10.92
N ASP A 84 -10.72 6.17 -12.20
CA ASP A 84 -11.00 4.83 -12.71
C ASP A 84 -9.72 3.99 -12.80
N MET A 85 -8.59 4.68 -12.92
CA MET A 85 -7.27 4.06 -13.07
C MET A 85 -6.21 4.86 -12.30
N VAL A 86 -5.22 4.16 -11.77
CA VAL A 86 -3.98 4.74 -11.26
C VAL A 86 -2.79 4.06 -11.91
N ILE A 87 -1.77 4.85 -12.24
CA ILE A 87 -0.46 4.35 -12.64
C ILE A 87 0.52 4.77 -11.54
N ALA A 88 0.98 3.81 -10.77
CA ALA A 88 1.89 4.03 -9.65
C ALA A 88 3.29 3.50 -9.97
N CYS A 89 4.30 4.28 -9.63
CA CYS A 89 5.70 3.92 -9.82
C CYS A 89 6.38 3.58 -8.50
N GLY A 90 7.21 2.52 -8.47
CA GLY A 90 8.08 2.17 -7.34
C GLY A 90 9.19 3.19 -7.08
N MET A 91 9.32 4.23 -7.90
CA MET A 91 10.33 5.31 -7.82
C MET A 91 11.79 4.85 -7.98
N GLY A 92 12.00 3.66 -8.55
CA GLY A 92 13.32 3.10 -8.80
C GLY A 92 14.04 2.60 -7.55
N TYR A 93 15.23 2.05 -7.78
CA TYR A 93 16.07 1.45 -6.74
C TYR A 93 16.41 2.46 -5.61
N PRO A 94 16.38 2.06 -4.34
CA PRO A 94 16.06 0.71 -3.82
C PRO A 94 14.58 0.50 -3.45
N LYS A 95 13.67 1.40 -3.78
CA LYS A 95 12.28 1.34 -3.33
C LYS A 95 11.45 0.28 -4.07
N ASP A 96 11.86 -0.07 -5.29
CA ASP A 96 11.26 -1.07 -6.16
C ASP A 96 12.09 -2.37 -6.26
N ILE A 97 12.96 -2.61 -5.30
CA ILE A 97 13.94 -3.70 -5.34
C ILE A 97 13.28 -5.09 -5.41
N ASN A 98 12.11 -5.24 -4.81
CA ASN A 98 11.35 -6.49 -4.79
C ASN A 98 9.84 -6.26 -4.63
N LEU A 99 9.06 -7.31 -4.81
CA LEU A 99 7.60 -7.25 -4.77
C LEU A 99 7.06 -6.86 -3.38
N TYR A 100 7.71 -7.29 -2.31
CA TYR A 100 7.35 -6.89 -0.95
C TYR A 100 7.41 -5.36 -0.77
N GLN A 101 8.46 -4.71 -1.24
CA GLN A 101 8.59 -3.25 -1.17
C GLN A 101 7.57 -2.54 -2.07
N THR A 102 7.28 -3.12 -3.23
CA THR A 102 6.26 -2.63 -4.16
C THR A 102 4.86 -2.65 -3.55
N ALA A 103 4.48 -3.75 -2.89
CA ALA A 103 3.19 -3.87 -2.21
C ALA A 103 3.07 -2.86 -1.05
N ALA A 104 4.11 -2.74 -0.24
CA ALA A 104 4.11 -1.89 0.95
C ALA A 104 4.05 -0.38 0.64
N LYS A 105 4.43 0.05 -0.54
CA LYS A 105 4.56 1.48 -0.88
C LYS A 105 3.64 1.91 -2.04
N PRO A 106 3.99 1.74 -3.33
CA PRO A 106 3.18 2.29 -4.40
C PRO A 106 1.74 1.74 -4.41
N MET A 107 1.53 0.45 -4.17
CA MET A 107 0.19 -0.12 -4.17
C MET A 107 -0.65 0.43 -3.01
N ASN A 108 -0.12 0.39 -1.78
CA ASN A 108 -0.84 0.86 -0.61
C ASN A 108 -1.20 2.36 -0.69
N ASN A 109 -0.29 3.19 -1.21
CA ASN A 109 -0.56 4.62 -1.39
C ASN A 109 -1.57 4.91 -2.50
N SER A 110 -1.73 4.01 -3.47
CA SER A 110 -2.60 4.20 -4.64
C SER A 110 -4.07 3.90 -4.36
N VAL A 111 -4.38 3.11 -3.35
CA VAL A 111 -5.77 2.70 -3.04
C VAL A 111 -6.68 3.90 -2.78
N GLY A 112 -6.15 4.95 -2.15
CA GLY A 112 -6.92 6.14 -1.77
C GLY A 112 -7.41 6.98 -2.96
N VAL A 113 -6.82 6.83 -4.15
CA VAL A 113 -7.19 7.61 -5.34
C VAL A 113 -8.11 6.85 -6.30
N LEU A 114 -8.33 5.56 -6.09
CA LEU A 114 -9.20 4.72 -6.91
C LEU A 114 -10.65 4.75 -6.42
N LYS A 115 -11.58 4.66 -7.36
CA LYS A 115 -12.97 4.35 -7.05
C LYS A 115 -13.05 2.96 -6.41
N LYS A 116 -13.93 2.81 -5.43
CA LYS A 116 -14.28 1.50 -4.86
C LYS A 116 -15.20 0.76 -5.82
N ASP A 117 -14.65 0.34 -6.95
CA ASP A 117 -15.34 -0.33 -8.05
C ASP A 117 -14.44 -1.47 -8.53
N PRO A 118 -14.95 -2.72 -8.68
CA PRO A 118 -14.16 -3.85 -9.15
C PRO A 118 -13.58 -3.67 -10.56
N ASN A 119 -14.12 -2.73 -11.36
CA ASN A 119 -13.56 -2.38 -12.67
C ASN A 119 -12.47 -1.31 -12.60
N SER A 120 -12.16 -0.77 -11.42
CA SER A 120 -11.02 0.14 -11.26
C SER A 120 -9.70 -0.59 -11.46
N VAL A 121 -8.71 0.09 -12.04
CA VAL A 121 -7.44 -0.53 -12.41
C VAL A 121 -6.27 0.14 -11.73
N MET A 122 -5.41 -0.66 -11.12
CA MET A 122 -4.13 -0.25 -10.57
C MET A 122 -3.00 -0.81 -11.45
N ILE A 123 -2.31 0.04 -12.19
CA ILE A 123 -1.07 -0.31 -12.89
C ILE A 123 0.09 0.04 -11.97
N VAL A 124 0.96 -0.92 -11.68
CA VAL A 124 2.14 -0.73 -10.83
C VAL A 124 3.40 -1.00 -11.65
N VAL A 125 4.23 0.02 -11.78
CA VAL A 125 5.52 -0.06 -12.49
C VAL A 125 6.63 -0.20 -11.47
N SER A 126 7.24 -1.39 -11.43
CA SER A 126 8.27 -1.73 -10.44
C SER A 126 9.15 -2.86 -10.97
N GLU A 127 10.46 -2.63 -11.03
CA GLU A 127 11.40 -3.59 -11.62
C GLU A 127 11.42 -4.93 -10.86
N CYS A 128 11.39 -4.89 -9.51
CA CYS A 128 11.47 -6.07 -8.64
C CYS A 128 12.68 -6.97 -8.93
N ARG A 129 13.86 -6.38 -9.18
CA ARG A 129 15.07 -7.11 -9.60
C ARG A 129 15.54 -8.20 -8.63
N GLU A 130 15.19 -8.12 -7.36
CA GLU A 130 15.49 -9.13 -6.34
C GLU A 130 14.29 -10.06 -6.06
N GLY A 131 13.38 -10.19 -7.00
CA GLY A 131 12.29 -11.14 -6.90
C GLY A 131 11.17 -10.73 -5.94
N VAL A 132 10.60 -11.71 -5.24
CA VAL A 132 9.45 -11.51 -4.34
C VAL A 132 9.83 -10.83 -3.01
N GLY A 133 11.07 -10.91 -2.58
CA GLY A 133 11.65 -10.17 -1.46
C GLY A 133 11.43 -10.76 -0.07
N SER A 134 10.51 -11.70 0.13
CA SER A 134 10.34 -12.39 1.40
C SER A 134 9.66 -13.75 1.24
N ALA A 135 9.94 -14.67 2.16
CA ALA A 135 9.28 -15.97 2.23
C ALA A 135 7.76 -15.83 2.47
N ASP A 136 7.34 -14.80 3.19
CA ASP A 136 5.91 -14.54 3.43
C ASP A 136 5.21 -14.12 2.13
N THR A 137 5.86 -13.31 1.28
CA THR A 137 5.31 -12.94 -0.04
C THR A 137 5.23 -14.16 -0.95
N ASP A 138 6.28 -14.96 -0.99
CA ASP A 138 6.31 -16.20 -1.78
C ASP A 138 5.17 -17.13 -1.37
N ARG A 139 4.98 -17.35 -0.07
CA ARG A 139 3.90 -18.16 0.47
C ARG A 139 2.52 -17.65 0.07
N MET A 140 2.25 -16.34 0.15
CA MET A 140 0.97 -15.75 -0.23
C MET A 140 0.65 -15.95 -1.72
N LEU A 141 1.68 -16.02 -2.56
CA LEU A 141 1.52 -16.25 -4.00
C LEU A 141 1.28 -17.73 -4.34
N HIS A 142 1.87 -18.67 -3.58
CA HIS A 142 1.96 -20.07 -4.00
C HIS A 142 1.14 -21.06 -3.15
N ASP A 143 0.98 -20.83 -1.84
CA ASP A 143 0.43 -21.85 -0.95
C ASP A 143 -1.11 -21.83 -0.89
N PHE A 144 -1.76 -20.76 -1.31
CA PHE A 144 -3.20 -20.58 -1.17
C PHE A 144 -3.88 -20.34 -2.52
N ASP A 145 -5.03 -20.98 -2.72
CA ASP A 145 -5.80 -20.89 -3.97
C ASP A 145 -6.89 -19.79 -3.93
N ASN A 146 -7.14 -19.18 -2.75
CA ASN A 146 -8.18 -18.17 -2.58
C ASN A 146 -7.86 -17.15 -1.48
N ALA A 147 -8.56 -16.02 -1.49
CA ALA A 147 -8.37 -14.93 -0.53
C ALA A 147 -8.76 -15.30 0.90
N HIS A 148 -9.78 -16.15 1.06
CA HIS A 148 -10.24 -16.58 2.38
C HIS A 148 -9.13 -17.31 3.15
N ASP A 149 -8.48 -18.30 2.53
CA ASP A 149 -7.43 -19.09 3.17
C ASP A 149 -6.18 -18.22 3.46
N ARG A 150 -5.87 -17.24 2.60
CA ARG A 150 -4.82 -16.25 2.84
C ARG A 150 -5.12 -15.42 4.09
N GLU A 151 -6.37 -14.95 4.24
CA GLU A 151 -6.78 -14.17 5.42
C GLU A 151 -6.73 -15.00 6.70
N VAL A 152 -7.26 -16.24 6.68
CA VAL A 152 -7.20 -17.17 7.82
C VAL A 152 -5.76 -17.34 8.28
N TYR A 153 -4.88 -17.72 7.35
CA TYR A 153 -3.48 -17.95 7.67
C TYR A 153 -2.79 -16.72 8.24
N THR A 154 -3.03 -15.53 7.65
CA THR A 154 -2.42 -14.28 8.10
C THR A 154 -2.89 -13.89 9.51
N ARG A 155 -4.17 -14.12 9.83
CA ARG A 155 -4.72 -13.84 11.17
C ARG A 155 -4.12 -14.75 12.24
N GLU A 156 -3.92 -16.04 11.93
CA GLU A 156 -3.39 -17.04 12.85
C GLU A 156 -1.87 -16.94 13.05
N ASN A 157 -1.14 -16.49 12.02
CA ASN A 157 0.32 -16.49 11.99
C ASN A 157 0.91 -15.09 11.80
N TYR A 158 0.26 -14.05 12.26
CA TYR A 158 0.58 -12.66 11.96
C TYR A 158 2.07 -12.31 12.08
N THR A 159 2.62 -11.82 10.97
CA THR A 159 3.87 -11.08 10.89
C THR A 159 3.66 -9.84 10.04
N ILE A 160 4.57 -8.86 10.12
CA ILE A 160 4.53 -7.68 9.23
C ILE A 160 4.66 -8.12 7.76
N GLY A 161 5.51 -9.12 7.48
CA GLY A 161 5.69 -9.68 6.13
C GLY A 161 4.42 -10.29 5.57
N LEU A 162 3.75 -11.14 6.34
CA LEU A 162 2.47 -11.74 5.97
C LEU A 162 1.38 -10.70 5.74
N ASN A 163 1.30 -9.67 6.58
CA ASN A 163 0.31 -8.61 6.43
C ASN A 163 0.50 -7.83 5.11
N VAL A 164 1.73 -7.47 4.77
CA VAL A 164 2.04 -6.79 3.48
C VAL A 164 1.73 -7.70 2.29
N ALA A 165 2.10 -8.97 2.36
CA ALA A 165 1.85 -9.95 1.31
C ALA A 165 0.36 -10.26 1.15
N TYR A 166 -0.41 -10.29 2.23
CA TYR A 166 -1.86 -10.41 2.18
C TYR A 166 -2.48 -9.22 1.43
N PHE A 167 -2.08 -7.99 1.74
CA PHE A 167 -2.61 -6.81 1.04
C PHE A 167 -2.30 -6.81 -0.45
N LEU A 168 -1.10 -7.26 -0.85
CA LEU A 168 -0.76 -7.44 -2.26
C LEU A 168 -1.82 -8.27 -3.00
N THR A 169 -2.18 -9.42 -2.41
CA THR A 169 -3.16 -10.32 -3.02
C THR A 169 -4.59 -9.80 -2.88
N GLN A 170 -4.91 -9.14 -1.76
CA GLN A 170 -6.24 -8.58 -1.51
C GLN A 170 -6.57 -7.42 -2.47
N TYR A 171 -5.60 -6.57 -2.80
CA TYR A 171 -5.83 -5.51 -3.80
C TYR A 171 -6.24 -6.08 -5.16
N ALA A 172 -5.74 -7.26 -5.53
CA ALA A 172 -6.15 -7.93 -6.75
C ALA A 172 -7.54 -8.61 -6.67
N GLU A 173 -8.08 -8.79 -5.46
CA GLU A 173 -9.48 -9.19 -5.28
C GLU A 173 -10.43 -7.98 -5.40
N ASP A 174 -9.99 -6.79 -4.95
CA ASP A 174 -10.80 -5.58 -4.87
C ASP A 174 -10.78 -4.78 -6.19
N PHE A 175 -9.67 -4.85 -6.94
CA PHE A 175 -9.39 -4.08 -8.17
C PHE A 175 -8.72 -4.96 -9.21
N HIS A 176 -8.67 -4.51 -10.47
CA HIS A 176 -7.73 -5.08 -11.44
C HIS A 176 -6.32 -4.54 -11.17
N VAL A 177 -5.42 -5.39 -10.72
CA VAL A 177 -4.00 -5.06 -10.54
C VAL A 177 -3.20 -5.56 -11.73
N ILE A 178 -2.43 -4.67 -12.37
CA ILE A 178 -1.51 -4.98 -13.46
C ILE A 178 -0.11 -4.59 -13.03
N LEU A 179 0.79 -5.56 -12.95
CA LEU A 179 2.19 -5.35 -12.58
C LEU A 179 3.06 -5.32 -13.84
N VAL A 180 3.81 -4.24 -14.00
CA VAL A 180 4.89 -4.11 -15.00
C VAL A 180 6.21 -4.30 -14.27
N SER A 181 6.84 -5.45 -14.43
CA SER A 181 8.06 -5.83 -13.69
C SER A 181 8.92 -6.83 -14.48
N SER A 182 10.09 -7.16 -13.93
CA SER A 182 10.93 -8.24 -14.44
C SER A 182 10.55 -9.63 -13.90
N LEU A 183 9.51 -9.73 -13.08
CA LEU A 183 9.06 -10.98 -12.47
C LEU A 183 8.38 -11.88 -13.48
N ASP A 184 8.57 -13.20 -13.31
CA ASP A 184 7.88 -14.21 -14.11
C ASP A 184 6.37 -14.18 -13.82
N ALA A 185 5.56 -14.15 -14.88
CA ALA A 185 4.11 -14.20 -14.78
C ALA A 185 3.58 -15.46 -14.06
N ASP A 186 4.34 -16.54 -14.11
CA ASP A 186 4.00 -17.79 -13.43
C ASP A 186 3.89 -17.67 -11.92
N LEU A 187 4.56 -16.69 -11.31
CA LEU A 187 4.46 -16.36 -9.88
C LEU A 187 3.02 -15.99 -9.46
N PHE A 188 2.22 -15.49 -10.39
CA PHE A 188 0.90 -14.93 -10.09
C PHE A 188 -0.28 -15.84 -10.43
N LYS A 189 -0.02 -17.10 -10.85
CA LYS A 189 -1.05 -18.05 -11.33
C LYS A 189 -2.18 -18.33 -10.33
N LYS A 190 -1.90 -18.23 -9.03
CA LYS A 190 -2.88 -18.43 -7.95
C LYS A 190 -3.48 -17.12 -7.43
N THR A 191 -3.21 -16.02 -8.09
CA THR A 191 -3.72 -14.69 -7.74
C THR A 191 -4.50 -14.08 -8.91
N LYS A 192 -5.18 -12.95 -8.67
CA LYS A 192 -5.82 -12.18 -9.75
C LYS A 192 -4.93 -11.05 -10.28
N ILE A 193 -3.61 -11.09 -9.98
CA ILE A 193 -2.65 -10.10 -10.46
C ILE A 193 -2.35 -10.40 -11.93
N HIS A 194 -2.56 -9.41 -12.78
CA HIS A 194 -2.13 -9.44 -14.17
C HIS A 194 -0.70 -8.94 -14.29
N THR A 195 0.01 -9.38 -15.31
CA THR A 195 1.34 -8.90 -15.66
C THR A 195 1.35 -8.29 -17.05
N ALA A 196 2.21 -7.32 -17.29
CA ALA A 196 2.47 -6.73 -18.59
C ALA A 196 3.98 -6.48 -18.75
N LYS A 197 4.48 -6.58 -19.98
CA LYS A 197 5.91 -6.39 -20.26
C LYS A 197 6.36 -4.94 -20.22
N ASP A 198 5.43 -4.01 -20.49
CA ASP A 198 5.66 -2.57 -20.52
C ASP A 198 4.38 -1.80 -20.19
N VAL A 199 4.52 -0.48 -20.07
CA VAL A 199 3.41 0.41 -19.70
C VAL A 199 2.35 0.49 -20.81
N ASP A 200 2.74 0.40 -22.08
CA ASP A 200 1.80 0.47 -23.20
C ASP A 200 0.88 -0.77 -23.21
N GLU A 201 1.44 -1.96 -23.01
CA GLU A 201 0.67 -3.18 -22.85
C GLU A 201 -0.23 -3.13 -21.62
N ALA A 202 0.28 -2.61 -20.50
CA ALA A 202 -0.51 -2.44 -19.28
C ALA A 202 -1.71 -1.50 -19.48
N ILE A 203 -1.52 -0.37 -20.17
CA ILE A 203 -2.59 0.58 -20.50
C ILE A 203 -3.64 -0.06 -21.43
N ALA A 204 -3.20 -0.79 -22.44
CA ALA A 204 -4.10 -1.50 -23.35
C ALA A 204 -4.95 -2.54 -22.60
N LEU A 205 -4.33 -3.30 -21.70
CA LEU A 205 -5.01 -4.27 -20.85
C LEU A 205 -5.97 -3.57 -19.88
N ALA A 206 -5.56 -2.45 -19.27
CA ALA A 206 -6.36 -1.68 -18.32
C ALA A 206 -7.65 -1.14 -18.96
N LYS A 207 -7.58 -0.61 -20.18
CA LYS A 207 -8.77 -0.18 -20.94
C LYS A 207 -9.74 -1.33 -21.17
N LYS A 208 -9.23 -2.51 -21.51
CA LYS A 208 -10.04 -3.70 -21.70
C LYS A 208 -10.71 -4.15 -20.41
N LEU A 209 -9.99 -4.19 -19.29
CA LEU A 209 -10.49 -4.62 -17.99
C LEU A 209 -11.50 -3.63 -17.39
N SER A 210 -11.21 -2.33 -17.48
CA SER A 210 -12.13 -1.29 -17.01
C SER A 210 -13.36 -1.08 -17.89
N GLY A 211 -13.34 -1.55 -19.14
CA GLY A 211 -14.38 -1.28 -20.13
C GLY A 211 -14.45 0.19 -20.59
N LYS A 212 -13.41 0.98 -20.31
CA LYS A 212 -13.35 2.42 -20.60
C LYS A 212 -12.25 2.75 -21.59
N GLU A 213 -12.60 3.43 -22.68
CA GLU A 213 -11.62 3.93 -23.66
C GLU A 213 -10.79 5.10 -23.10
N HIS A 214 -11.41 5.96 -22.31
CA HIS A 214 -10.79 7.13 -21.68
C HIS A 214 -11.03 7.14 -20.16
N PRO A 215 -10.38 6.25 -19.39
CA PRO A 215 -10.53 6.20 -17.95
C PRO A 215 -9.91 7.45 -17.30
N LYS A 216 -10.58 8.03 -16.28
CA LYS A 216 -9.98 9.07 -15.45
C LYS A 216 -8.78 8.49 -14.73
N THR A 217 -7.58 8.97 -15.04
CA THR A 217 -6.32 8.37 -14.62
C THR A 217 -5.50 9.30 -13.73
N TYR A 218 -5.00 8.78 -12.62
CA TYR A 218 -3.98 9.43 -11.81
C TYR A 218 -2.62 8.78 -12.05
N ILE A 219 -1.55 9.58 -12.01
CA ILE A 219 -0.15 9.12 -12.10
C ILE A 219 0.54 9.53 -10.78
N MET A 220 1.18 8.56 -10.11
CA MET A 220 1.80 8.72 -8.79
C MET A 220 3.23 8.19 -8.76
#